data_bf177301333dc227b5126368c5dfb1d5
#
_entry.id   bf177301333dc227b5126368c5dfb1d5
#
_cell.length_a   1.000
_cell.length_b   1.000
_cell.length_c   1.000
_cell.angle_alpha   90.00
_cell.angle_beta   90.00
_cell.angle_gamma   90.00
#
_symmetry.space_group_name_H-M   'P 1'
#
loop_
_entity.id
_entity.type
_entity.pdbx_description
1 polymer ?
#
loop_
_entity_poly.entity_id
_entity_poly.type
_entity_poly.pdbx_seq_one_letter_code
_entity_poly.pdbx_strand_id
1 'polypeptide(L)'
;LSRFQPDPFAQTRQWALPSGDKVVVTAPGIIVIEPANAGHKHIVLSCGVHGNETAPIEICSDILDAVVTGSLQLKHRVLLIFGNLPAMNIAKRFVEENMNRLFSGAWQQGNNAECQRAKLLEESVIGFFSKAADGDEKLHYDLHTAIRDSKNEKFVVMPYLDDEREHSAKQFGFL
;
A
#
# COMPACT_ATOMS: atom_id res chain seq x y z
N LEU A 1 7.32 -11.87 4.48
CA LEU A 1 8.67 -11.73 5.08
C LEU A 1 8.69 -10.71 6.21
N SER A 2 8.13 -9.50 6.05
CA SER A 2 8.01 -8.53 7.15
C SER A 2 6.95 -8.89 8.20
N ARG A 3 6.09 -9.85 7.90
CA ARG A 3 5.00 -10.32 8.77
C ARG A 3 5.49 -10.93 10.10
N PHE A 4 6.71 -11.45 10.14
CA PHE A 4 7.26 -12.20 11.27
C PHE A 4 8.43 -11.52 11.99
N GLN A 5 8.84 -10.32 11.57
CA GLN A 5 9.93 -9.61 12.21
C GLN A 5 9.47 -8.22 12.67
N PRO A 6 9.20 -8.06 13.98
CA PRO A 6 8.78 -6.79 14.56
C PRO A 6 9.90 -5.77 14.74
N ASP A 7 11.17 -6.14 14.47
CA ASP A 7 12.28 -5.21 14.63
C ASP A 7 12.17 -4.07 13.63
N PRO A 8 12.20 -2.82 14.10
CA PRO A 8 12.22 -1.68 13.19
C PRO A 8 13.47 -1.77 12.32
N PHE A 9 13.33 -1.70 11.01
CA PHE A 9 14.46 -1.52 10.13
C PHE A 9 15.10 -0.16 10.45
N ALA A 10 16.23 -0.19 11.14
CA ALA A 10 16.97 1.03 11.50
C ALA A 10 17.49 1.78 10.26
N GLN A 11 17.49 1.14 9.09
CA GLN A 11 17.98 1.71 7.83
C GLN A 11 17.17 1.18 6.65
N THR A 12 16.98 2.03 5.64
CA THR A 12 16.48 1.64 4.32
C THR A 12 17.36 0.53 3.73
N ARG A 13 16.75 -0.53 3.24
CA ARG A 13 17.42 -1.63 2.55
C ARG A 13 17.06 -1.59 1.08
N GLN A 14 18.05 -1.77 0.22
CA GLN A 14 17.82 -1.82 -1.23
C GLN A 14 18.68 -2.89 -1.88
N TRP A 15 18.18 -3.45 -2.95
CA TRP A 15 18.93 -4.35 -3.82
C TRP A 15 18.41 -4.26 -5.25
N ALA A 16 19.28 -4.57 -6.21
CA ALA A 16 18.92 -4.70 -7.61
C ALA A 16 18.51 -6.16 -7.92
N LEU A 17 17.50 -6.32 -8.74
CA LEU A 17 17.12 -7.60 -9.30
C LEU A 17 17.91 -7.90 -10.60
N PRO A 18 17.99 -9.15 -11.04
CA PRO A 18 18.64 -9.49 -12.32
C PRO A 18 18.04 -8.76 -13.53
N SER A 19 16.77 -8.37 -13.48
CA SER A 19 16.09 -7.52 -14.48
C SER A 19 16.61 -6.08 -14.55
N GLY A 20 17.42 -5.65 -13.58
CA GLY A 20 17.83 -4.25 -13.40
C GLY A 20 16.85 -3.42 -12.56
N ASP A 21 15.71 -3.98 -12.19
CA ASP A 21 14.75 -3.34 -11.31
C ASP A 21 15.31 -3.22 -9.89
N LYS A 22 14.86 -2.22 -9.14
CA LYS A 22 15.26 -2.02 -7.74
C LYS A 22 14.10 -2.29 -6.80
N VAL A 23 14.39 -2.98 -5.70
CA VAL A 23 13.48 -3.14 -4.58
C VAL A 23 14.06 -2.37 -3.40
N VAL A 24 13.26 -1.49 -2.82
CA VAL A 24 13.66 -0.63 -1.70
C VAL A 24 12.67 -0.80 -0.56
N VAL A 25 13.12 -1.33 0.57
CA VAL A 25 12.33 -1.40 1.81
C VAL A 25 12.68 -0.18 2.64
N THR A 26 11.75 0.76 2.74
CA THR A 26 11.95 2.02 3.46
C THR A 26 11.61 1.90 4.93
N ALA A 27 10.68 1.03 5.27
CA ALA A 27 10.29 0.66 6.63
C ALA A 27 9.61 -0.73 6.61
N PRO A 28 9.38 -1.37 7.77
CA PRO A 28 8.64 -2.63 7.82
C PRO A 28 7.31 -2.54 7.07
N GLY A 29 7.11 -3.42 6.08
CA GLY A 29 5.89 -3.46 5.27
C GLY A 29 5.70 -2.29 4.28
N ILE A 30 6.73 -1.48 4.02
CA ILE A 30 6.71 -0.38 3.05
C ILE A 30 7.80 -0.62 2.02
N ILE A 31 7.42 -0.99 0.80
CA ILE A 31 8.32 -1.52 -0.22
C ILE A 31 8.08 -0.78 -1.54
N VAL A 32 9.10 -0.10 -2.03
CA VAL A 32 9.09 0.53 -3.35
C VAL A 32 9.75 -0.40 -4.35
N ILE A 33 9.10 -0.61 -5.48
CA ILE A 33 9.64 -1.31 -6.64
C ILE A 33 9.81 -0.28 -7.75
N GLU A 34 11.04 -0.12 -8.19
CA GLU A 34 11.43 0.80 -9.25
C GLU A 34 11.93 0.01 -10.46
N PRO A 35 11.13 -0.14 -11.52
CA PRO A 35 11.56 -0.77 -12.76
C PRO A 35 12.74 -0.02 -13.38
N ALA A 36 13.64 -0.75 -14.04
CA ALA A 36 14.79 -0.15 -14.74
C ALA A 36 14.33 0.84 -15.83
N ASN A 37 13.19 0.56 -16.46
CA ASN A 37 12.55 1.42 -17.45
C ASN A 37 11.10 1.70 -17.00
N ALA A 38 10.95 2.58 -16.01
CA ALA A 38 9.65 2.93 -15.49
C ALA A 38 8.83 3.78 -16.47
N GLY A 39 7.57 3.42 -16.67
CA GLY A 39 6.59 4.26 -17.38
C GLY A 39 6.00 5.35 -16.47
N HIS A 40 5.00 6.05 -17.00
CA HIS A 40 4.44 7.28 -16.46
C HIS A 40 3.35 7.08 -15.39
N LYS A 41 3.30 5.92 -14.73
CA LYS A 41 2.36 5.69 -13.64
C LYS A 41 3.09 5.42 -12.33
N HIS A 42 2.56 5.99 -11.27
CA HIS A 42 2.98 5.74 -9.90
C HIS A 42 1.81 5.09 -9.17
N ILE A 43 1.97 3.84 -8.78
CA ILE A 43 0.88 3.01 -8.27
C ILE A 43 1.17 2.66 -6.81
N VAL A 44 0.24 2.97 -5.93
CA VAL A 44 0.24 2.48 -4.55
C VAL A 44 -0.76 1.34 -4.44
N LEU A 45 -0.30 0.20 -3.92
CA LEU A 45 -1.16 -0.90 -3.50
C LEU A 45 -0.99 -1.05 -2.00
N SER A 46 -2.03 -0.73 -1.24
CA SER A 46 -2.06 -0.94 0.20
C SER A 46 -2.99 -2.10 0.56
N CYS A 47 -2.62 -2.85 1.57
CA CYS A 47 -3.38 -3.97 2.12
C CYS A 47 -3.13 -4.10 3.61
N GLY A 48 -3.94 -4.90 4.30
CA GLY A 48 -3.71 -5.22 5.71
C GLY A 48 -3.80 -4.03 6.67
N VAL A 49 -4.51 -2.97 6.30
CA VAL A 49 -4.94 -1.91 7.23
C VAL A 49 -5.79 -2.54 8.34
N HIS A 50 -6.57 -3.55 7.98
CA HIS A 50 -7.15 -4.51 8.91
C HIS A 50 -6.38 -5.83 8.84
N GLY A 51 -5.77 -6.24 9.96
CA GLY A 51 -4.82 -7.36 9.97
C GLY A 51 -5.43 -8.73 9.74
N ASN A 52 -6.74 -8.89 9.88
CA ASN A 52 -7.47 -10.13 9.63
C ASN A 52 -8.01 -10.27 8.19
N GLU A 53 -7.79 -9.29 7.34
CA GLU A 53 -8.18 -9.34 5.93
C GLU A 53 -7.04 -9.97 5.10
N THR A 54 -6.96 -11.31 5.08
CA THR A 54 -5.79 -12.04 4.57
C THR A 54 -5.66 -12.04 3.07
N ALA A 55 -6.77 -12.11 2.32
CA ALA A 55 -6.72 -12.22 0.86
C ALA A 55 -5.96 -11.05 0.18
N PRO A 56 -6.20 -9.77 0.50
CA PRO A 56 -5.40 -8.67 -0.02
C PRO A 56 -3.92 -8.76 0.37
N ILE A 57 -3.61 -9.25 1.57
CA ILE A 57 -2.25 -9.43 2.05
C ILE A 57 -1.53 -10.51 1.22
N GLU A 58 -2.21 -11.61 0.95
CA GLU A 58 -1.71 -12.70 0.11
C GLU A 58 -1.46 -12.23 -1.32
N ILE A 59 -2.41 -11.51 -1.93
CA ILE A 59 -2.26 -10.94 -3.28
C ILE A 59 -1.02 -10.03 -3.36
N CYS A 60 -0.83 -9.11 -2.41
CA CYS A 60 0.33 -8.23 -2.40
C CYS A 60 1.64 -8.99 -2.14
N SER A 61 1.61 -10.04 -1.32
CA SER A 61 2.77 -10.92 -1.11
C SER A 61 3.13 -11.68 -2.39
N ASP A 62 2.15 -12.24 -3.09
CA ASP A 62 2.35 -12.99 -4.34
C ASP A 62 2.91 -12.08 -5.44
N ILE A 63 2.42 -10.84 -5.54
CA ILE A 63 2.97 -9.84 -6.47
C ILE A 63 4.44 -9.57 -6.14
N LEU A 64 4.77 -9.35 -4.86
CA LEU A 64 6.15 -9.11 -4.43
C LEU A 64 7.06 -10.29 -4.74
N ASP A 65 6.61 -11.49 -4.41
CA ASP A 65 7.36 -12.73 -4.66
C ASP A 65 7.56 -12.95 -6.17
N ALA A 66 6.55 -12.71 -6.99
CA ALA A 66 6.63 -12.81 -8.44
C ALA A 66 7.63 -11.81 -9.04
N VAL A 67 7.69 -10.59 -8.50
CA VAL A 67 8.68 -9.58 -8.92
C VAL A 67 10.09 -10.00 -8.49
N VAL A 68 10.27 -10.43 -7.24
CA VAL A 68 11.59 -10.82 -6.71
C VAL A 68 12.15 -12.06 -7.41
N THR A 69 11.29 -13.01 -7.77
CA THR A 69 11.67 -14.23 -8.52
C THR A 69 11.83 -13.99 -10.02
N GLY A 70 11.40 -12.81 -10.52
CA GLY A 70 11.48 -12.47 -11.94
C GLY A 70 10.36 -13.04 -12.81
N SER A 71 9.35 -13.68 -12.21
CA SER A 71 8.18 -14.20 -12.94
C SER A 71 7.18 -13.10 -13.32
N LEU A 72 7.25 -11.94 -12.69
CA LEU A 72 6.50 -10.73 -13.01
C LEU A 72 7.43 -9.55 -13.17
N GLN A 73 7.34 -8.85 -14.30
CA GLN A 73 8.06 -7.62 -14.56
C GLN A 73 7.09 -6.44 -14.57
N LEU A 74 7.32 -5.50 -13.66
CA LEU A 74 6.49 -4.29 -13.57
C LEU A 74 6.93 -3.27 -14.62
N LYS A 75 5.96 -2.54 -15.17
CA LYS A 75 6.20 -1.46 -16.15
C LYS A 75 6.18 -0.07 -15.51
N HIS A 76 5.75 0.04 -14.27
CA HIS A 76 5.52 1.30 -13.57
C HIS A 76 6.06 1.22 -12.15
N ARG A 77 6.34 2.38 -11.56
CA ARG A 77 6.74 2.44 -10.16
C ARG A 77 5.60 2.00 -9.26
N VAL A 78 5.89 1.12 -8.33
CA VAL A 78 4.89 0.58 -7.39
C VAL A 78 5.38 0.75 -5.96
N LEU A 79 4.49 1.23 -5.10
CA LEU A 79 4.65 1.20 -3.64
C LEU A 79 3.69 0.15 -3.08
N LEU A 80 4.24 -0.91 -2.51
CA LEU A 80 3.48 -1.91 -1.76
C LEU A 80 3.47 -1.52 -0.28
N ILE A 81 2.28 -1.52 0.32
CA ILE A 81 2.09 -1.23 1.74
C ILE A 81 1.35 -2.38 2.41
N PHE A 82 1.99 -2.95 3.44
CA PHE A 82 1.37 -3.83 4.42
C PHE A 82 1.08 -2.99 5.67
N GLY A 83 -0.19 -2.65 5.89
CA GLY A 83 -0.61 -1.59 6.79
C GLY A 83 -0.30 -1.86 8.26
N ASN A 84 -1.18 -2.57 8.96
CA ASN A 84 -1.12 -2.81 10.40
C ASN A 84 -0.42 -4.14 10.73
N LEU A 85 0.90 -4.16 10.67
CA LEU A 85 1.69 -5.38 10.92
C LEU A 85 1.41 -6.03 12.28
N PRO A 86 1.29 -5.28 13.40
CA PRO A 86 0.92 -5.88 14.68
C PRO A 86 -0.44 -6.58 14.65
N ALA A 87 -1.45 -5.97 14.05
CA ALA A 87 -2.78 -6.56 13.92
C ALA A 87 -2.75 -7.82 13.01
N MET A 88 -1.95 -7.79 11.93
CA MET A 88 -1.72 -8.95 11.06
C MET A 88 -1.10 -10.12 11.83
N ASN A 89 -0.12 -9.85 12.69
CA ASN A 89 0.57 -10.89 13.48
C ASN A 89 -0.36 -11.62 14.45
N ILE A 90 -1.37 -10.94 14.96
CA ILE A 90 -2.35 -11.53 15.90
C ILE A 90 -3.69 -11.88 15.22
N ALA A 91 -3.75 -11.77 13.89
CA ALA A 91 -4.94 -12.02 13.08
C ALA A 91 -6.19 -11.27 13.56
N LYS A 92 -6.02 -10.04 14.01
CA LYS A 92 -7.12 -9.16 14.45
C LYS A 92 -7.31 -8.01 13.48
N ARG A 93 -8.49 -7.41 13.51
CA ARG A 93 -8.81 -6.26 12.69
C ARG A 93 -7.91 -5.07 13.01
N PHE A 94 -7.71 -4.78 14.28
CA PHE A 94 -6.78 -3.75 14.80
C PHE A 94 -6.33 -4.18 16.22
N VAL A 95 -5.34 -3.50 16.77
CA VAL A 95 -4.83 -3.78 18.13
C VAL A 95 -5.57 -2.91 19.14
N GLU A 96 -5.47 -1.60 19.02
CA GLU A 96 -6.09 -0.62 19.93
C GLU A 96 -7.14 0.21 19.21
N GLU A 97 -6.84 0.66 17.97
CA GLU A 97 -7.68 1.59 17.24
C GLU A 97 -7.78 1.25 15.75
N ASN A 98 -8.95 1.47 15.18
CA ASN A 98 -9.18 1.20 13.75
C ASN A 98 -8.40 2.20 12.88
N MET A 99 -7.30 1.74 12.30
CA MET A 99 -6.39 2.54 11.49
C MET A 99 -7.10 3.25 10.32
N ASN A 100 -8.19 2.69 9.77
CA ASN A 100 -9.01 3.37 8.75
C ASN A 100 -9.68 4.67 9.22
N ARG A 101 -9.60 5.00 10.49
CA ARG A 101 -10.11 6.26 11.07
C ARG A 101 -9.00 7.25 11.38
N LEU A 102 -7.74 6.86 11.13
CA LEU A 102 -6.56 7.64 11.51
C LEU A 102 -5.93 8.39 10.34
N PHE A 103 -6.34 8.11 9.11
CA PHE A 103 -5.83 8.80 7.93
C PHE A 103 -6.38 10.23 7.78
N SER A 104 -5.84 10.96 6.81
CA SER A 104 -6.13 12.38 6.56
C SER A 104 -5.80 13.28 7.76
N GLY A 105 -4.69 12.97 8.44
CA GLY A 105 -4.21 13.73 9.59
C GLY A 105 -4.91 13.42 10.92
N ALA A 106 -5.94 12.55 10.95
CA ALA A 106 -6.66 12.20 12.18
C ALA A 106 -5.76 11.51 13.21
N TRP A 107 -4.66 10.87 12.78
CA TRP A 107 -3.63 10.30 13.65
C TRP A 107 -3.04 11.31 14.66
N GLN A 108 -3.15 12.63 14.39
CA GLN A 108 -2.68 13.68 15.29
C GLN A 108 -3.48 13.77 16.59
N GLN A 109 -4.67 13.18 16.63
CA GLN A 109 -5.54 13.21 17.82
C GLN A 109 -5.19 12.14 18.84
N GLY A 110 -4.26 11.23 18.52
CA GLY A 110 -3.80 10.15 19.39
C GLY A 110 -2.29 9.97 19.36
N ASN A 111 -1.79 9.05 20.18
CA ASN A 111 -0.35 8.77 20.27
C ASN A 111 -0.02 7.26 20.34
N ASN A 112 -1.00 6.39 20.11
CA ASN A 112 -0.77 4.94 20.10
C ASN A 112 0.06 4.48 18.89
N ALA A 113 0.42 3.21 18.84
CA ALA A 113 1.24 2.66 17.78
C ALA A 113 0.55 2.74 16.41
N GLU A 114 -0.78 2.62 16.37
CA GLU A 114 -1.55 2.71 15.14
C GLU A 114 -1.62 4.15 14.60
N CYS A 115 -1.67 5.16 15.47
CA CYS A 115 -1.55 6.57 15.09
C CYS A 115 -0.18 6.86 14.45
N GLN A 116 0.90 6.39 15.08
CA GLN A 116 2.25 6.56 14.55
C GLN A 116 2.42 5.83 13.20
N ARG A 117 1.84 4.64 13.09
CA ARG A 117 1.86 3.88 11.84
C ARG A 117 1.07 4.57 10.73
N ALA A 118 -0.13 5.07 11.00
CA ALA A 118 -0.94 5.81 10.03
C ALA A 118 -0.20 7.04 9.50
N LYS A 119 0.45 7.80 10.39
CA LYS A 119 1.33 8.91 10.00
C LYS A 119 2.41 8.46 9.03
N LEU A 120 3.15 7.41 9.38
CA LEU A 120 4.23 6.88 8.54
C LEU A 120 3.73 6.44 7.17
N LEU A 121 2.55 5.82 7.10
CA LEU A 121 1.95 5.39 5.83
C LEU A 121 1.55 6.59 4.97
N GLU A 122 0.91 7.61 5.53
CA GLU A 122 0.58 8.85 4.80
C GLU A 122 1.83 9.54 4.25
N GLU A 123 2.85 9.72 5.10
CA GLU A 123 4.12 10.33 4.69
C GLU A 123 4.82 9.53 3.59
N SER A 124 4.74 8.20 3.65
CA SER A 124 5.30 7.31 2.63
C SER A 124 4.58 7.44 1.28
N VAL A 125 3.26 7.52 1.27
CA VAL A 125 2.46 7.75 0.05
C VAL A 125 2.75 9.13 -0.54
N ILE A 126 2.75 10.17 0.28
CA ILE A 126 3.08 11.53 -0.14
C ILE A 126 4.50 11.57 -0.74
N GLY A 127 5.49 11.00 -0.05
CA GLY A 127 6.87 10.95 -0.52
C GLY A 127 7.06 10.11 -1.79
N PHE A 128 6.26 9.06 -1.98
CA PHE A 128 6.26 8.27 -3.22
C PHE A 128 5.70 9.08 -4.39
N PHE A 129 4.57 9.73 -4.22
CA PHE A 129 3.94 10.54 -5.26
C PHE A 129 4.65 11.86 -5.55
N SER A 130 5.42 12.40 -4.60
CA SER A 130 6.22 13.62 -4.85
C SER A 130 7.32 13.43 -5.89
N LYS A 131 7.69 12.18 -6.18
CA LYS A 131 8.69 11.83 -7.21
C LYS A 131 8.08 11.68 -8.62
N ALA A 132 6.77 11.82 -8.76
CA ALA A 132 6.11 11.78 -10.06
C ALA A 132 6.41 13.08 -10.82
N ALA A 133 6.71 12.95 -12.12
CA ALA A 133 6.86 14.11 -12.99
C ALA A 133 5.48 14.74 -13.31
N ASP A 134 5.53 15.95 -13.84
CA ASP A 134 4.32 16.60 -14.34
C ASP A 134 3.71 15.77 -15.47
N GLY A 135 2.42 15.50 -15.35
CA GLY A 135 1.68 14.65 -16.30
C GLY A 135 1.70 13.14 -15.99
N ASP A 136 2.48 12.69 -15.00
CA ASP A 136 2.43 11.31 -14.56
C ASP A 136 1.11 11.01 -13.82
N GLU A 137 0.62 9.80 -14.04
CA GLU A 137 -0.62 9.32 -13.41
C GLU A 137 -0.32 8.75 -12.01
N LYS A 138 -1.06 9.21 -11.00
CA LYS A 138 -0.96 8.79 -9.60
C LYS A 138 -2.18 7.97 -9.24
N LEU A 139 -1.99 6.71 -8.88
CA LEU A 139 -3.05 5.76 -8.56
C LEU A 139 -2.82 5.18 -7.18
N HIS A 140 -3.87 5.11 -6.36
CA HIS A 140 -3.82 4.43 -5.07
C HIS A 140 -5.01 3.47 -4.95
N TYR A 141 -4.72 2.20 -4.79
CA TYR A 141 -5.69 1.15 -4.52
C TYR A 141 -5.46 0.61 -3.12
N ASP A 142 -6.45 0.82 -2.25
CA ASP A 142 -6.47 0.26 -0.91
C ASP A 142 -7.35 -0.99 -0.90
N LEU A 143 -6.72 -2.13 -0.71
CA LEU A 143 -7.34 -3.44 -0.89
C LEU A 143 -7.90 -3.95 0.43
N HIS A 144 -9.20 -4.26 0.42
CA HIS A 144 -9.94 -4.75 1.57
C HIS A 144 -10.77 -5.98 1.23
N THR A 145 -11.23 -6.69 2.27
CA THR A 145 -12.31 -7.66 2.15
C THR A 145 -13.56 -7.15 2.86
N ALA A 146 -14.73 -7.56 2.37
CA ALA A 146 -15.98 -7.27 3.06
C ALA A 146 -16.06 -8.03 4.39
N ILE A 147 -16.49 -7.33 5.46
CA ILE A 147 -16.67 -7.94 6.80
C ILE A 147 -17.98 -8.73 6.88
N ARG A 148 -18.94 -8.41 6.03
CA ARG A 148 -20.29 -8.99 5.99
C ARG A 148 -20.59 -9.49 4.60
N ASP A 149 -21.53 -10.44 4.53
CA ASP A 149 -22.07 -10.88 3.26
C ASP A 149 -22.58 -9.68 2.45
N SER A 150 -22.16 -9.62 1.20
CA SER A 150 -22.54 -8.57 0.25
C SER A 150 -23.26 -9.19 -0.92
N LYS A 151 -24.27 -8.50 -1.44
CA LYS A 151 -24.92 -8.88 -2.70
C LYS A 151 -23.98 -8.82 -3.89
N ASN A 152 -22.96 -7.97 -3.79
CA ASN A 152 -21.91 -7.84 -4.79
C ASN A 152 -20.63 -8.48 -4.24
N GLU A 153 -20.13 -9.48 -4.92
CA GLU A 153 -18.88 -10.17 -4.55
C GLU A 153 -17.68 -9.24 -4.67
N LYS A 154 -17.74 -8.29 -5.59
CA LYS A 154 -16.70 -7.29 -5.84
C LYS A 154 -17.35 -5.91 -5.95
N PHE A 155 -16.71 -4.93 -5.32
CA PHE A 155 -17.13 -3.53 -5.43
C PHE A 155 -15.94 -2.62 -5.18
N VAL A 156 -16.05 -1.39 -5.66
CA VAL A 156 -15.07 -0.34 -5.44
C VAL A 156 -15.75 0.82 -4.74
N VAL A 157 -15.07 1.36 -3.74
CA VAL A 157 -15.46 2.59 -3.08
C VAL A 157 -14.56 3.70 -3.60
N MET A 158 -15.15 4.66 -4.28
CA MET A 158 -14.46 5.88 -4.70
C MET A 158 -14.64 6.93 -3.60
N PRO A 159 -13.56 7.53 -3.07
CA PRO A 159 -13.68 8.58 -2.08
C PRO A 159 -14.41 9.79 -2.67
N TYR A 160 -15.25 10.43 -1.87
CA TYR A 160 -15.84 11.71 -2.23
C TYR A 160 -14.73 12.77 -2.35
N LEU A 161 -14.79 13.57 -3.40
CA LEU A 161 -13.88 14.69 -3.64
C LEU A 161 -14.64 16.01 -3.45
N ASP A 162 -14.17 16.83 -2.51
CA ASP A 162 -14.78 18.14 -2.20
C ASP A 162 -14.44 19.24 -3.22
N ASP A 163 -13.62 18.93 -4.20
CA ASP A 163 -13.16 19.86 -5.22
C ASP A 163 -13.67 19.45 -6.61
N GLU A 164 -13.41 20.29 -7.60
CA GLU A 164 -13.82 20.07 -9.00
C GLU A 164 -13.09 18.89 -9.69
N ARG A 165 -12.28 18.11 -8.96
CA ARG A 165 -11.63 16.92 -9.50
C ARG A 165 -12.66 15.83 -9.75
N GLU A 166 -12.75 15.38 -10.96
CA GLU A 166 -13.59 14.25 -11.35
C GLU A 166 -12.77 12.94 -11.30
N HIS A 167 -13.44 11.88 -10.88
CA HIS A 167 -12.86 10.54 -11.03
C HIS A 167 -12.72 10.20 -12.51
N SER A 168 -11.55 9.71 -12.91
CA SER A 168 -11.30 9.37 -14.30
C SER A 168 -12.20 8.21 -14.77
N ALA A 169 -12.95 8.44 -15.85
CA ALA A 169 -13.77 7.39 -16.48
C ALA A 169 -12.93 6.16 -16.90
N LYS A 170 -11.63 6.34 -17.16
CA LYS A 170 -10.71 5.22 -17.46
C LYS A 170 -10.47 4.31 -16.25
N GLN A 171 -10.55 4.85 -15.02
CA GLN A 171 -10.45 4.04 -13.80
C GLN A 171 -11.67 3.15 -13.63
N PHE A 172 -12.86 3.63 -13.98
CA PHE A 172 -14.08 2.80 -13.96
C PHE A 172 -14.07 1.68 -15.01
N GLY A 173 -13.47 1.92 -16.17
CA GLY A 173 -13.37 0.91 -17.23
C GLY A 173 -12.35 -0.20 -16.95
N PHE A 174 -11.51 -0.05 -15.92
CA PHE A 174 -10.57 -1.06 -15.46
C PHE A 174 -11.19 -2.00 -14.41
N LEU A 175 -12.23 -1.58 -13.72
CA LEU A 175 -12.90 -2.27 -12.62
C LEU A 175 -14.09 -3.06 -13.10
#